data_694eaa5f91c51fef99d0efdb68109c57
#
_entry.id   694eaa5f91c51fef99d0efdb68109c57
#
_cell.length_a   1.000
_cell.length_b   1.000
_cell.length_c   1.000
_cell.angle_alpha   90.00
_cell.angle_beta   90.00
_cell.angle_gamma   90.00
#
_symmetry.space_group_name_H-M   'P 1'
#
loop_
_entity.id
_entity.type
_entity.pdbx_description
1 polymer ?
#
loop_
_entity_poly.entity_id
_entity_poly.type
_entity_poly.pdbx_seq_one_letter_code
_entity_poly.pdbx_strand_id
1 'polypeptide(L)'
;STKDEVIVGGSPTFALWAELSEWNLSPGTVTLWDQGYSNLFPDLNFEIAAHLLTRVISKPNKNLLCLDLGHKSVAAENPLEKRVYFPEIETYKIISQSEEHLVIECPESDKFEIGQHLIGYPQHICPTVALHSKANLIINNNITSKSWEVTSRNRV
;
A
#
# COMPACT_ATOMS: atom_id res chain seq x y z
N SER A 1 40.96 8.65 18.21
CA SER A 1 40.09 7.55 17.84
C SER A 1 38.94 8.09 17.05
N THR A 2 38.78 7.65 15.82
CA THR A 2 37.55 7.89 15.03
C THR A 2 36.42 7.21 15.77
N LYS A 3 35.43 7.99 16.24
CA LYS A 3 34.22 7.44 16.84
C LYS A 3 33.42 6.80 15.70
N ASP A 4 33.09 5.53 15.78
CA ASP A 4 32.29 4.85 14.77
C ASP A 4 30.92 5.52 14.68
N GLU A 5 30.46 5.79 13.47
CA GLU A 5 29.13 6.33 13.20
C GLU A 5 28.12 5.20 13.23
N VAL A 6 27.07 5.31 14.05
CA VAL A 6 25.99 4.34 14.14
C VAL A 6 24.80 4.82 13.34
N ILE A 7 24.32 4.02 12.40
CA ILE A 7 23.12 4.26 11.60
C ILE A 7 22.12 3.14 11.88
N VAL A 8 20.93 3.53 12.34
CA VAL A 8 19.86 2.58 12.70
C VAL A 8 18.71 2.72 11.72
N GLY A 9 18.36 1.62 11.05
CA GLY A 9 17.20 1.53 10.17
C GLY A 9 15.96 0.97 10.87
N GLY A 10 14.84 0.96 10.13
CA GLY A 10 13.60 0.33 10.54
C GLY A 10 12.56 1.29 11.12
N SER A 11 11.49 1.52 10.36
CA SER A 11 10.38 2.38 10.78
C SER A 11 9.70 1.96 12.08
N PRO A 12 9.55 0.66 12.41
CA PRO A 12 8.92 0.23 13.66
C PRO A 12 9.69 0.63 14.93
N THR A 13 10.99 0.77 14.83
CA THR A 13 11.86 0.92 16.01
C THR A 13 12.56 2.27 16.12
N PHE A 14 12.50 3.11 15.07
CA PHE A 14 13.27 4.34 15.05
C PHE A 14 12.92 5.30 16.21
N ALA A 15 11.66 5.33 16.63
CA ALA A 15 11.21 6.18 17.74
C ALA A 15 11.90 5.82 19.07
N LEU A 16 12.20 4.54 19.30
CA LEU A 16 12.95 4.09 20.48
C LEU A 16 14.39 4.55 20.46
N TRP A 17 15.00 4.64 19.26
CA TRP A 17 16.37 5.07 19.08
C TRP A 17 16.50 6.59 19.00
N ALA A 18 15.40 7.31 18.80
CA ALA A 18 15.41 8.78 18.70
C ALA A 18 15.87 9.46 19.99
N GLU A 19 15.79 8.78 21.13
CA GLU A 19 16.28 9.27 22.40
C GLU A 19 17.82 9.23 22.51
N LEU A 20 18.48 8.46 21.64
CA LEU A 20 19.93 8.35 21.58
C LEU A 20 20.52 9.37 20.60
N SER A 21 20.87 10.54 21.12
CA SER A 21 21.30 11.70 20.30
C SER A 21 22.58 11.49 19.46
N GLU A 22 23.32 10.41 19.72
CA GLU A 22 24.57 10.10 19.01
C GLU A 22 24.36 9.20 17.79
N TRP A 23 23.15 8.68 17.58
CA TRP A 23 22.83 7.75 16.50
C TRP A 23 22.08 8.43 15.37
N ASN A 24 22.42 8.07 14.13
CA ASN A 24 21.68 8.49 12.95
C ASN A 24 20.52 7.53 12.68
N LEU A 25 19.34 8.07 12.42
CA LEU A 25 18.15 7.28 12.15
C LEU A 25 17.83 7.27 10.66
N SER A 26 17.56 6.10 10.10
CA SER A 26 17.25 5.90 8.69
C SER A 26 15.95 5.09 8.49
N PRO A 27 14.80 5.57 9.01
CA PRO A 27 13.51 4.93 8.74
C PRO A 27 13.06 5.23 7.31
N GLY A 28 12.66 4.21 6.54
CA GLY A 28 12.21 4.37 5.16
C GLY A 28 10.67 4.38 5.02
N THR A 29 10.01 3.33 5.50
CA THR A 29 8.57 3.11 5.32
C THR A 29 7.71 4.19 5.97
N VAL A 30 8.21 4.86 7.00
CA VAL A 30 7.50 5.94 7.72
C VAL A 30 6.99 7.05 6.80
N THR A 31 7.65 7.31 5.68
CA THR A 31 7.29 8.37 4.74
C THR A 31 6.02 8.09 3.94
N LEU A 32 5.68 6.83 3.74
CA LEU A 32 4.51 6.40 2.97
C LEU A 32 3.52 5.62 3.83
N TRP A 33 4.04 4.93 4.86
CA TRP A 33 3.34 4.00 5.73
C TRP A 33 2.58 2.93 4.94
N ASP A 34 1.98 1.94 5.64
CA ASP A 34 1.15 0.93 5.02
C ASP A 34 0.19 0.27 6.03
N GLN A 35 -0.75 -0.52 5.50
CA GLN A 35 -1.76 -1.20 6.31
C GLN A 35 -1.14 -2.26 7.24
N GLY A 36 -0.03 -2.89 6.81
CA GLY A 36 0.67 -3.89 7.62
C GLY A 36 1.23 -3.28 8.90
N TYR A 37 1.94 -2.16 8.77
CA TYR A 37 2.49 -1.46 9.92
C TYR A 37 1.42 -0.77 10.77
N SER A 38 0.37 -0.23 10.16
CA SER A 38 -0.77 0.30 10.92
C SER A 38 -1.42 -0.73 11.83
N ASN A 39 -1.50 -1.99 11.37
CA ASN A 39 -2.07 -3.08 12.16
C ASN A 39 -1.11 -3.59 13.25
N LEU A 40 0.21 -3.61 12.97
CA LEU A 40 1.22 -4.16 13.87
C LEU A 40 1.66 -3.16 14.95
N PHE A 41 1.64 -1.88 14.64
CA PHE A 41 2.16 -0.80 15.48
C PHE A 41 1.11 0.32 15.63
N PRO A 42 -0.01 0.05 16.31
CA PRO A 42 -1.11 1.03 16.45
C PRO A 42 -0.74 2.24 17.31
N ASP A 43 0.37 2.18 18.03
CA ASP A 43 0.96 3.29 18.79
C ASP A 43 1.74 4.28 17.91
N LEU A 44 2.11 3.86 16.68
CA LEU A 44 2.77 4.72 15.71
C LEU A 44 1.71 5.35 14.78
N ASN A 45 1.25 6.55 15.13
CA ASN A 45 0.18 7.27 14.43
C ASN A 45 0.68 7.92 13.12
N PHE A 46 1.09 7.11 12.14
CA PHE A 46 1.42 7.58 10.80
C PHE A 46 0.26 7.32 9.83
N GLU A 47 0.03 8.26 8.92
CA GLU A 47 -0.98 8.13 7.89
C GLU A 47 -0.45 7.32 6.70
N ILE A 48 -1.31 6.45 6.14
CA ILE A 48 -1.01 5.75 4.89
C ILE A 48 -1.12 6.77 3.76
N ALA A 49 0.03 7.20 3.22
CA ALA A 49 0.11 8.24 2.20
C ALA A 49 0.13 7.68 0.77
N ALA A 50 0.44 6.39 0.59
CA ALA A 50 0.47 5.74 -0.72
C ALA A 50 -0.75 4.82 -0.88
N HIS A 51 -1.62 5.16 -1.82
CA HIS A 51 -2.84 4.43 -2.11
C HIS A 51 -2.79 3.80 -3.50
N LEU A 52 -3.46 2.67 -3.66
CA LEU A 52 -3.72 2.04 -4.94
C LEU A 52 -5.11 2.44 -5.42
N LEU A 53 -5.21 2.99 -6.63
CA LEU A 53 -6.48 3.22 -7.29
C LEU A 53 -6.80 2.02 -8.16
N THR A 54 -7.96 1.42 -7.95
CA THR A 54 -8.47 0.30 -8.76
C THR A 54 -9.91 0.53 -9.17
N ARG A 55 -10.41 -0.27 -10.11
CA ARG A 55 -11.79 -0.19 -10.60
C ARG A 55 -12.46 -1.54 -10.58
N VAL A 56 -13.76 -1.54 -10.38
CA VAL A 56 -14.61 -2.69 -10.65
C VAL A 56 -14.71 -2.86 -12.17
N ILE A 57 -14.12 -3.92 -12.72
CA ILE A 57 -14.15 -4.20 -14.16
C ILE A 57 -15.22 -5.19 -14.57
N SER A 58 -15.63 -6.05 -13.66
CA SER A 58 -16.76 -6.96 -13.91
C SER A 58 -17.37 -7.47 -12.61
N LYS A 59 -18.58 -8.01 -12.72
CA LYS A 59 -19.33 -8.71 -11.66
C LYS A 59 -19.64 -10.11 -12.16
N PRO A 60 -18.70 -11.07 -12.05
CA PRO A 60 -18.83 -12.39 -12.70
C PRO A 60 -20.00 -13.20 -12.18
N ASN A 61 -20.35 -12.99 -10.92
CA ASN A 61 -21.45 -13.68 -10.24
C ASN A 61 -22.04 -12.80 -9.14
N LYS A 62 -23.15 -13.26 -8.55
CA LYS A 62 -23.68 -12.64 -7.34
C LYS A 62 -22.61 -12.66 -6.25
N ASN A 63 -22.45 -11.54 -5.55
CA ASN A 63 -21.47 -11.32 -4.50
C ASN A 63 -19.99 -11.34 -4.97
N LEU A 64 -19.70 -11.38 -6.26
CA LEU A 64 -18.32 -11.30 -6.76
C LEU A 64 -18.07 -9.99 -7.48
N LEU A 65 -16.95 -9.36 -7.14
CA LEU A 65 -16.38 -8.21 -7.85
C LEU A 65 -15.01 -8.61 -8.40
N CYS A 66 -14.75 -8.28 -9.66
CA CYS A 66 -13.43 -8.36 -10.25
C CYS A 66 -12.87 -6.94 -10.39
N LEU A 67 -11.67 -6.74 -9.85
CA LEU A 67 -10.96 -5.46 -9.84
C LEU A 67 -9.71 -5.53 -10.73
N ASP A 68 -9.31 -4.40 -11.33
CA ASP A 68 -8.08 -4.28 -12.12
C ASP A 68 -6.84 -4.10 -11.20
N LEU A 69 -6.67 -4.99 -10.21
CA LEU A 69 -5.61 -4.96 -9.21
C LEU A 69 -4.91 -6.32 -9.07
N GLY A 70 -4.12 -6.67 -10.06
CA GLY A 70 -3.32 -7.89 -10.04
C GLY A 70 -2.00 -7.74 -9.28
N HIS A 71 -1.22 -8.84 -9.22
CA HIS A 71 0.07 -8.85 -8.55
C HIS A 71 1.16 -8.03 -9.27
N LYS A 72 0.88 -7.49 -10.47
CA LYS A 72 1.72 -6.49 -11.13
C LYS A 72 1.55 -5.08 -10.54
N SER A 73 0.49 -4.86 -9.75
CA SER A 73 0.17 -3.54 -9.17
C SER A 73 0.26 -3.51 -7.65
N VAL A 74 0.14 -4.66 -6.97
CA VAL A 74 0.32 -4.78 -5.52
C VAL A 74 1.17 -6.00 -5.21
N ALA A 75 2.10 -5.85 -4.28
CA ALA A 75 3.05 -6.89 -3.91
C ALA A 75 2.36 -8.18 -3.41
N ALA A 76 2.87 -9.33 -3.87
CA ALA A 76 2.24 -10.63 -3.70
C ALA A 76 2.97 -11.57 -2.72
N GLU A 77 3.95 -11.08 -1.96
CA GLU A 77 4.75 -11.87 -1.02
C GLU A 77 3.96 -12.30 0.22
N ASN A 78 2.93 -11.52 0.58
CA ASN A 78 2.02 -11.90 1.68
C ASN A 78 0.97 -12.92 1.23
N PRO A 79 0.37 -13.69 2.16
CA PRO A 79 -0.82 -14.46 1.87
C PRO A 79 -1.89 -13.66 1.15
N LEU A 80 -2.67 -14.31 0.29
CA LEU A 80 -3.61 -13.66 -0.62
C LEU A 80 -4.53 -12.66 0.07
N GLU A 81 -5.06 -13.02 1.22
CA GLU A 81 -5.98 -12.21 2.02
C GLU A 81 -5.32 -11.01 2.71
N LYS A 82 -3.97 -10.94 2.68
CA LYS A 82 -3.16 -9.90 3.31
C LYS A 82 -2.29 -9.16 2.29
N ARG A 83 -2.84 -8.77 1.15
CA ARG A 83 -2.10 -8.02 0.12
C ARG A 83 -2.57 -6.59 0.00
N VAL A 84 -3.88 -6.38 0.16
CA VAL A 84 -4.51 -5.07 0.06
C VAL A 84 -5.71 -4.99 0.99
N TYR A 85 -5.96 -3.82 1.54
CA TYR A 85 -7.14 -3.50 2.35
C TYR A 85 -7.98 -2.44 1.64
N PHE A 86 -9.30 -2.64 1.59
CA PHE A 86 -10.26 -1.71 1.00
C PHE A 86 -11.08 -1.05 2.10
N PRO A 87 -10.81 0.20 2.48
CA PRO A 87 -11.51 0.89 3.56
C PRO A 87 -12.99 1.17 3.24
N GLU A 88 -13.35 1.18 1.96
CA GLU A 88 -14.72 1.46 1.48
C GLU A 88 -15.63 0.22 1.48
N ILE A 89 -15.08 -0.97 1.75
CA ILE A 89 -15.82 -2.23 1.75
C ILE A 89 -15.84 -2.81 3.15
N GLU A 90 -17.01 -2.84 3.77
CA GLU A 90 -17.15 -3.30 5.15
C GLU A 90 -16.79 -4.78 5.34
N THR A 91 -17.26 -5.61 4.42
CA THR A 91 -17.03 -7.07 4.47
C THR A 91 -16.68 -7.62 3.10
N TYR A 92 -15.53 -8.24 2.99
CA TYR A 92 -15.12 -8.95 1.78
C TYR A 92 -14.11 -10.04 2.09
N LYS A 93 -13.94 -10.94 1.12
CA LYS A 93 -12.90 -11.97 1.11
C LYS A 93 -12.21 -11.98 -0.24
N ILE A 94 -10.90 -11.96 -0.26
CA ILE A 94 -10.13 -12.12 -1.49
C ILE A 94 -10.17 -13.59 -1.90
N ILE A 95 -10.64 -13.87 -3.10
CA ILE A 95 -10.83 -15.22 -3.63
C ILE A 95 -9.65 -15.65 -4.50
N SER A 96 -9.20 -14.75 -5.37
CA SER A 96 -8.06 -15.01 -6.25
C SER A 96 -7.41 -13.73 -6.73
N GLN A 97 -6.15 -13.84 -7.11
CA GLN A 97 -5.40 -12.76 -7.76
C GLN A 97 -4.58 -13.35 -8.91
N SER A 98 -4.63 -12.70 -10.05
CA SER A 98 -3.79 -12.98 -11.21
C SER A 98 -2.83 -11.82 -11.48
N GLU A 99 -2.23 -11.78 -12.65
CA GLU A 99 -1.30 -10.71 -13.03
C GLU A 99 -1.93 -9.32 -12.97
N GLU A 100 -3.17 -9.18 -13.51
CA GLU A 100 -3.86 -7.90 -13.69
C GLU A 100 -5.17 -7.81 -12.87
N HIS A 101 -5.65 -8.91 -12.29
CA HIS A 101 -6.98 -8.96 -11.70
C HIS A 101 -6.97 -9.45 -10.26
N LEU A 102 -7.89 -8.92 -9.46
CA LEU A 102 -8.23 -9.35 -8.13
C LEU A 102 -9.73 -9.67 -8.07
N VAL A 103 -10.07 -10.88 -7.64
CA VAL A 103 -11.48 -11.26 -7.43
C VAL A 103 -11.74 -11.29 -5.93
N ILE A 104 -12.76 -10.53 -5.52
CA ILE A 104 -13.24 -10.51 -4.14
C ILE A 104 -14.69 -10.98 -4.06
N GLU A 105 -14.99 -11.72 -3.02
CA GLU A 105 -16.36 -11.99 -2.60
C GLU A 105 -16.80 -10.88 -1.65
N CYS A 106 -17.90 -10.21 -2.00
CA CYS A 106 -18.45 -9.08 -1.29
C CYS A 106 -19.98 -9.24 -1.22
N PRO A 107 -20.57 -9.51 -0.05
CA PRO A 107 -22.03 -9.65 0.08
C PRO A 107 -22.80 -8.43 -0.42
N GLU A 108 -22.18 -7.26 -0.31
CA GLU A 108 -22.76 -5.99 -0.74
C GLU A 108 -22.38 -5.59 -2.18
N SER A 109 -22.00 -6.56 -3.01
CA SER A 109 -21.55 -6.31 -4.40
C SER A 109 -22.54 -5.49 -5.23
N ASP A 110 -23.85 -5.54 -4.89
CA ASP A 110 -24.88 -4.76 -5.58
C ASP A 110 -24.75 -3.24 -5.38
N LYS A 111 -24.05 -2.80 -4.32
CA LYS A 111 -23.77 -1.39 -4.06
C LYS A 111 -22.68 -0.80 -4.98
N PHE A 112 -21.93 -1.64 -5.68
CA PHE A 112 -20.82 -1.23 -6.54
C PHE A 112 -21.18 -1.38 -8.01
N GLU A 113 -20.80 -0.39 -8.82
CA GLU A 113 -21.03 -0.39 -10.25
C GLU A 113 -19.77 -0.74 -11.05
N ILE A 114 -19.93 -1.30 -12.25
CA ILE A 114 -18.81 -1.52 -13.17
C ILE A 114 -18.27 -0.14 -13.58
N GLY A 115 -16.94 0.03 -13.48
CA GLY A 115 -16.26 1.31 -13.69
C GLY A 115 -16.07 2.13 -12.40
N GLN A 116 -16.74 1.77 -11.30
CA GLN A 116 -16.54 2.45 -10.02
C GLN A 116 -15.10 2.27 -9.54
N HIS A 117 -14.50 3.36 -9.08
CA HIS A 117 -13.17 3.36 -8.48
C HIS A 117 -13.24 3.01 -6.99
N LEU A 118 -12.21 2.30 -6.53
CA LEU A 118 -11.97 1.96 -5.14
C LEU A 118 -10.55 2.31 -4.75
N ILE A 119 -10.36 2.68 -3.50
CA ILE A 119 -9.04 2.90 -2.91
C ILE A 119 -8.60 1.64 -2.17
N GLY A 120 -7.39 1.15 -2.50
CA GLY A 120 -6.74 0.07 -1.80
C GLY A 120 -5.53 0.56 -1.00
N TYR A 121 -5.41 0.15 0.26
CA TYR A 121 -4.19 0.35 1.05
C TYR A 121 -3.31 -0.88 0.90
N PRO A 122 -2.07 -0.75 0.39
CA PRO A 122 -1.17 -1.89 0.31
C PRO A 122 -0.85 -2.41 1.71
N GLN A 123 -0.82 -3.72 1.85
CA GLN A 123 -0.39 -4.35 3.11
C GLN A 123 1.11 -4.14 3.34
N HIS A 124 1.90 -4.06 2.26
CA HIS A 124 3.34 -3.82 2.32
C HIS A 124 3.75 -2.86 1.20
N ILE A 125 4.07 -1.63 1.56
CA ILE A 125 4.35 -0.58 0.58
C ILE A 125 5.71 -0.76 -0.11
N CYS A 126 6.74 -1.25 0.59
CA CYS A 126 8.09 -1.29 0.03
C CYS A 126 8.20 -2.06 -1.29
N PRO A 127 7.74 -3.34 -1.40
CA PRO A 127 7.73 -4.03 -2.67
C PRO A 127 6.64 -3.52 -3.62
N THR A 128 5.53 -2.96 -3.11
CA THR A 128 4.46 -2.42 -3.94
C THR A 128 4.91 -1.19 -4.71
N VAL A 129 5.57 -0.23 -4.07
CA VAL A 129 6.05 0.98 -4.77
C VAL A 129 7.04 0.65 -5.89
N ALA A 130 7.83 -0.43 -5.73
CA ALA A 130 8.77 -0.89 -6.74
C ALA A 130 8.12 -1.44 -8.03
N LEU A 131 6.81 -1.74 -8.01
CA LEU A 131 6.05 -2.18 -9.19
C LEU A 131 5.66 -1.01 -10.10
N HIS A 132 5.66 0.22 -9.57
CA HIS A 132 5.20 1.42 -10.27
C HIS A 132 6.36 2.30 -10.73
N SER A 133 6.24 2.90 -11.91
CA SER A 133 7.25 3.84 -12.43
C SER A 133 7.10 5.24 -11.84
N LYS A 134 5.88 5.60 -11.43
CA LYS A 134 5.55 6.92 -10.87
C LYS A 134 4.37 6.83 -9.92
N ALA A 135 4.25 7.82 -9.05
CA ALA A 135 3.09 8.07 -8.21
C ALA A 135 2.46 9.42 -8.59
N ASN A 136 1.16 9.46 -8.79
CA ASN A 136 0.42 10.71 -8.98
C ASN A 136 0.19 11.38 -7.63
N LEU A 137 0.32 12.70 -7.58
CA LEU A 137 0.13 13.46 -6.34
C LEU A 137 -1.32 13.90 -6.18
N ILE A 138 -1.90 13.62 -5.03
CA ILE A 138 -3.22 14.07 -4.62
C ILE A 138 -3.04 15.14 -3.55
N ILE A 139 -3.61 16.32 -3.75
CA ILE A 139 -3.59 17.42 -2.80
C ILE A 139 -5.03 17.90 -2.61
N ASN A 140 -5.48 17.96 -1.36
CA ASN A 140 -6.86 18.36 -1.02
C ASN A 140 -7.92 17.56 -1.81
N ASN A 141 -7.74 16.23 -1.86
CA ASN A 141 -8.59 15.28 -2.59
C ASN A 141 -8.67 15.50 -4.12
N ASN A 142 -7.74 16.26 -4.70
CA ASN A 142 -7.67 16.47 -6.13
C ASN A 142 -6.39 15.88 -6.71
N ILE A 143 -6.52 15.09 -7.78
CA ILE A 143 -5.38 14.61 -8.55
C ILE A 143 -4.74 15.82 -9.22
N THR A 144 -3.46 16.03 -8.95
CA THR A 144 -2.69 17.12 -9.57
C THR A 144 -2.08 16.65 -10.89
N SER A 145 -1.58 17.61 -11.69
CA SER A 145 -0.76 17.30 -12.87
C SER A 145 0.67 16.85 -12.53
N LYS A 146 1.04 16.83 -11.25
CA LYS A 146 2.38 16.44 -10.76
C LYS A 146 2.44 14.97 -10.43
N SER A 147 3.57 14.37 -10.70
CA SER A 147 3.90 13.00 -10.29
C SER A 147 5.32 12.93 -9.77
N TRP A 148 5.60 11.92 -8.97
CA TRP A 148 6.95 11.55 -8.54
C TRP A 148 7.38 10.29 -9.27
N GLU A 149 8.56 10.34 -9.86
CA GLU A 149 9.19 9.18 -10.47
C GLU A 149 9.76 8.26 -9.39
N VAL A 150 9.55 6.95 -9.54
CA VAL A 150 10.18 5.92 -8.70
C VAL A 150 11.55 5.59 -9.29
N THR A 151 12.52 6.47 -9.08
CA THR A 151 13.84 6.39 -9.72
C THR A 151 14.64 5.16 -9.32
N SER A 152 14.51 4.69 -8.07
CA SER A 152 15.18 3.49 -7.57
C SER A 152 14.68 2.17 -8.19
N ARG A 153 13.61 2.21 -9.00
CA ARG A 153 13.15 1.07 -9.78
C ARG A 153 14.13 0.73 -10.91
N ASN A 154 14.79 1.72 -11.46
CA ASN A 154 15.78 1.53 -12.52
C ASN A 154 17.08 0.99 -11.91
N ARG A 155 17.14 -0.32 -11.76
CA ARG A 155 18.35 -1.00 -11.29
C ARG A 155 19.27 -1.26 -12.47
N VAL A 156 20.50 -0.76 -12.39
CA VAL A 156 21.62 -1.03 -13.32
C VAL A 156 22.54 -2.08 -12.72
#